data_621abaec2c9c1ad376749fe5f315b8d0
#
_entry.id   621abaec2c9c1ad376749fe5f315b8d0
#
_cell.length_a   1.000
_cell.length_b   1.000
_cell.length_c   1.000
_cell.angle_alpha   90.00
_cell.angle_beta   90.00
_cell.angle_gamma   90.00
#
_symmetry.space_group_name_H-M   'P 1'
#
loop_
_entity.id
_entity.type
_entity.pdbx_description
1 polymer ?
#
loop_
_entity_poly.entity_id
_entity_poly.type
_entity_poly.pdbx_seq_one_letter_code
_entity_poly.pdbx_strand_id
1 'polypeptide(L)'
;VFDADTDNAGIGTDSNNATSYTITKDGVTITVSSGILGTYNNENHYRIYKNQTLTVTSTVGNVKKVSFTCTANDDAKYGPGCFTCSTGDYTYSGPTGTWTGDEAEVVFTASSNQVRASQIVVEL
;
A
#
# COMPACT_ATOMS: atom_id res chain seq x y z
N VAL A 1 -2.24 -0.01 -12.29
CA VAL A 1 -1.07 -0.59 -11.62
C VAL A 1 -0.19 0.51 -11.08
N PHE A 2 0.16 0.43 -9.82
CA PHE A 2 1.20 1.25 -9.21
C PHE A 2 2.43 0.38 -9.00
N ASP A 3 3.51 0.71 -9.69
CA ASP A 3 4.78 0.02 -9.59
C ASP A 3 5.80 0.95 -8.93
N ALA A 4 6.44 0.51 -7.86
CA ALA A 4 7.31 1.37 -7.06
C ALA A 4 8.56 1.86 -7.83
N ASP A 5 8.96 1.17 -8.89
CA ASP A 5 10.09 1.59 -9.73
C ASP A 5 9.73 2.74 -10.67
N THR A 6 8.47 2.87 -11.08
CA THR A 6 8.02 3.85 -12.07
C THR A 6 7.06 4.88 -11.51
N ASP A 7 6.20 4.49 -10.58
CA ASP A 7 5.16 5.33 -9.97
C ASP A 7 5.53 5.63 -8.52
N ASN A 8 6.39 6.62 -8.29
CA ASN A 8 6.82 6.96 -6.94
C ASN A 8 6.74 8.46 -6.68
N ALA A 9 6.62 8.83 -5.42
CA ALA A 9 6.48 10.21 -4.96
C ALA A 9 7.82 10.91 -4.70
N GLY A 10 8.93 10.26 -5.00
CA GLY A 10 10.27 10.80 -4.83
C GLY A 10 11.07 10.12 -3.73
N ILE A 11 12.13 10.79 -3.28
CA ILE A 11 13.08 10.24 -2.31
C ILE A 11 12.66 10.60 -0.89
N GLY A 12 12.51 9.59 -0.04
CA GLY A 12 12.29 9.77 1.40
C GLY A 12 13.57 10.24 2.10
N THR A 13 13.43 11.12 3.08
CA THR A 13 14.58 11.72 3.76
C THR A 13 15.14 10.85 4.88
N ASP A 14 14.30 10.16 5.63
CA ASP A 14 14.71 9.17 6.63
C ASP A 14 13.50 8.31 7.07
N SER A 15 13.80 7.22 7.76
CA SER A 15 12.78 6.26 8.19
C SER A 15 11.86 6.79 9.30
N ASN A 16 12.22 7.88 9.96
CA ASN A 16 11.43 8.49 11.02
C ASN A 16 10.65 9.70 10.53
N ASN A 17 10.84 10.08 9.28
CA ASN A 17 10.15 11.21 8.70
C ASN A 17 8.72 10.83 8.35
N ALA A 18 7.80 11.11 9.25
CA ALA A 18 6.38 10.86 9.09
C ALA A 18 5.77 11.84 8.08
N THR A 19 6.04 11.61 6.82
CA THR A 19 5.52 12.42 5.72
C THR A 19 4.40 11.67 5.04
N SER A 20 3.29 12.37 4.81
CA SER A 20 2.19 11.82 4.00
C SER A 20 2.54 11.95 2.53
N TYR A 21 2.55 10.86 1.81
CA TYR A 21 2.77 10.84 0.37
C TYR A 21 1.52 10.36 -0.35
N THR A 22 1.29 10.94 -1.52
CA THR A 22 0.13 10.65 -2.36
C THR A 22 0.58 10.45 -3.80
N ILE A 23 0.07 9.40 -4.45
CA ILE A 23 0.26 9.15 -5.88
C ILE A 23 -1.10 8.96 -6.52
N THR A 24 -1.38 9.71 -7.60
CA THR A 24 -2.62 9.60 -8.36
C THR A 24 -2.33 9.15 -9.77
N LYS A 25 -3.10 8.17 -10.24
CA LYS A 25 -2.96 7.61 -11.59
C LYS A 25 -4.33 7.14 -12.07
N ASP A 26 -4.76 7.64 -13.22
CA ASP A 26 -6.02 7.22 -13.88
C ASP A 26 -7.26 7.33 -12.97
N GLY A 27 -7.33 8.37 -12.15
CA GLY A 27 -8.45 8.61 -11.24
C GLY A 27 -8.41 7.80 -9.94
N VAL A 28 -7.36 7.03 -9.72
CA VAL A 28 -7.11 6.28 -8.49
C VAL A 28 -5.97 6.94 -7.72
N THR A 29 -6.16 7.14 -6.42
CA THR A 29 -5.15 7.73 -5.54
C THR A 29 -4.78 6.76 -4.44
N ILE A 30 -3.48 6.57 -4.23
CA ILE A 30 -2.95 5.89 -3.04
C ILE A 30 -2.30 6.94 -2.14
N THR A 31 -2.55 6.84 -0.84
CA THR A 31 -2.03 7.79 0.16
C THR A 31 -1.54 7.01 1.38
N VAL A 32 -0.35 7.32 1.86
CA VAL A 32 0.17 6.77 3.10
C VAL A 32 0.14 7.84 4.20
N SER A 33 -0.36 7.49 5.39
CA SER A 33 -0.43 8.42 6.52
C SER A 33 0.95 8.69 7.11
N SER A 34 1.81 7.68 7.15
CA SER A 34 3.22 7.82 7.48
C SER A 34 3.99 6.66 6.86
N GLY A 35 4.98 6.99 6.07
CA GLY A 35 5.76 6.03 5.31
C GLY A 35 6.42 6.70 4.12
N ILE A 36 6.80 5.91 3.14
CA ILE A 36 7.45 6.40 1.94
C ILE A 36 6.85 5.70 0.72
N LEU A 37 6.20 6.46 -0.16
CA LEU A 37 5.75 5.95 -1.45
C LEU A 37 6.81 6.27 -2.53
N GLY A 38 8.01 5.78 -2.35
CA GLY A 38 9.10 6.15 -3.24
C GLY A 38 10.39 5.42 -2.95
N THR A 39 11.50 6.16 -3.09
CA THR A 39 12.86 5.65 -2.96
C THR A 39 13.43 5.98 -1.58
N TYR A 40 14.01 4.98 -0.91
CA TYR A 40 14.78 5.16 0.31
C TYR A 40 15.94 4.15 0.34
N ASN A 41 17.14 4.59 0.66
CA ASN A 41 18.35 3.75 0.64
C ASN A 41 18.55 3.02 -0.70
N ASN A 42 18.32 3.72 -1.82
CA ASN A 42 18.43 3.19 -3.18
C ASN A 42 17.45 2.03 -3.49
N GLU A 43 16.41 1.86 -2.70
CA GLU A 43 15.38 0.86 -2.92
C GLU A 43 14.02 1.53 -3.18
N ASN A 44 13.29 1.03 -4.17
CA ASN A 44 11.99 1.55 -4.55
C ASN A 44 10.90 0.62 -4.01
N HIS A 45 10.30 1.02 -2.89
CA HIS A 45 9.18 0.29 -2.27
C HIS A 45 8.15 1.28 -1.76
N TYR A 46 6.90 0.81 -1.70
CA TYR A 46 5.86 1.50 -0.93
C TYR A 46 5.95 1.01 0.51
N ARG A 47 6.37 1.89 1.41
CA ARG A 47 6.56 1.60 2.83
C ARG A 47 5.45 2.22 3.63
N ILE A 48 4.70 1.38 4.33
CA ILE A 48 3.65 1.81 5.26
C ILE A 48 4.14 1.43 6.65
N TYR A 49 4.44 2.44 7.46
CA TYR A 49 5.00 2.22 8.78
C TYR A 49 4.00 1.58 9.72
N LYS A 50 4.49 0.89 10.74
CA LYS A 50 3.67 0.21 11.74
C LYS A 50 2.65 1.17 12.35
N ASN A 51 1.39 0.72 12.46
CA ASN A 51 0.23 1.46 12.95
C ASN A 51 -0.23 2.61 12.04
N GLN A 52 0.35 2.73 10.84
CA GLN A 52 -0.05 3.72 9.86
C GLN A 52 -0.92 3.09 8.77
N THR A 53 -1.49 3.92 7.93
CA THR A 53 -2.48 3.49 6.94
C THR A 53 -2.03 3.74 5.51
N LEU A 54 -2.48 2.86 4.62
CA LEU A 54 -2.51 3.08 3.18
C LEU A 54 -3.98 3.21 2.77
N THR A 55 -4.34 4.31 2.15
CA THR A 55 -5.70 4.57 1.67
C THR A 55 -5.71 4.53 0.15
N VAL A 56 -6.66 3.78 -0.41
CA VAL A 56 -6.90 3.71 -1.86
C VAL A 56 -8.26 4.35 -2.11
N THR A 57 -8.29 5.41 -2.94
CA THR A 57 -9.53 6.09 -3.33
C THR A 57 -9.68 6.10 -4.85
N SER A 58 -10.91 6.13 -5.32
CA SER A 58 -11.22 6.24 -6.75
C SER A 58 -12.32 7.27 -6.99
N THR A 59 -12.13 8.10 -8.02
CA THR A 59 -13.14 9.06 -8.51
C THR A 59 -13.83 8.60 -9.80
N VAL A 60 -13.46 7.42 -10.31
CA VAL A 60 -13.93 6.91 -11.61
C VAL A 60 -14.65 5.56 -11.50
N GLY A 61 -15.13 5.24 -10.33
CA GLY A 61 -15.84 3.99 -10.02
C GLY A 61 -15.32 3.40 -8.72
N ASN A 62 -16.11 2.51 -8.10
CA ASN A 62 -15.70 1.88 -6.86
C ASN A 62 -14.57 0.89 -7.06
N VAL A 63 -13.70 0.80 -6.06
CA VAL A 63 -12.63 -0.20 -6.02
C VAL A 63 -13.23 -1.56 -5.73
N LYS A 64 -12.95 -2.53 -6.58
CA LYS A 64 -13.44 -3.91 -6.48
C LYS A 64 -12.38 -4.88 -5.98
N LYS A 65 -11.11 -4.61 -6.28
CA LYS A 65 -9.99 -5.47 -5.90
C LYS A 65 -8.72 -4.66 -5.74
N VAL A 66 -7.95 -4.98 -4.70
CA VAL A 66 -6.59 -4.44 -4.50
C VAL A 66 -5.67 -5.61 -4.25
N SER A 67 -4.58 -5.68 -5.00
CA SER A 67 -3.55 -6.71 -4.83
C SER A 67 -2.22 -6.07 -4.51
N PHE A 68 -1.53 -6.60 -3.49
CA PHE A 68 -0.20 -6.17 -3.09
C PHE A 68 0.81 -7.25 -3.42
N THR A 69 1.95 -6.86 -3.99
CA THR A 69 3.14 -7.71 -4.02
C THR A 69 4.14 -7.12 -3.04
N CYS A 70 4.45 -7.85 -1.98
CA CYS A 70 5.30 -7.38 -0.89
C CYS A 70 6.72 -7.97 -0.99
N THR A 71 7.65 -7.40 -0.21
CA THR A 71 9.05 -7.83 -0.19
C THR A 71 9.31 -8.99 0.77
N ALA A 72 8.33 -9.33 1.60
CA ALA A 72 8.37 -10.47 2.53
C ALA A 72 7.08 -11.27 2.44
N ASN A 73 7.05 -12.42 3.09
CA ASN A 73 5.97 -13.38 2.98
C ASN A 73 5.05 -13.34 4.20
N ASP A 74 3.77 -13.62 3.97
CA ASP A 74 2.75 -13.84 4.99
C ASP A 74 2.74 -12.71 6.03
N ASP A 75 2.75 -13.03 7.32
CA ASP A 75 2.72 -12.06 8.42
C ASP A 75 4.10 -11.69 8.96
N ALA A 76 5.16 -12.08 8.27
CA ALA A 76 6.50 -11.61 8.58
C ALA A 76 6.60 -10.10 8.39
N LYS A 77 7.53 -9.46 9.09
CA LYS A 77 7.81 -8.02 8.91
C LYS A 77 7.97 -7.69 7.43
N TYR A 78 7.25 -6.68 6.95
CA TYR A 78 7.13 -6.22 5.57
C TYR A 78 6.17 -7.03 4.70
N GLY A 79 5.61 -8.13 5.19
CA GLY A 79 4.70 -8.98 4.44
C GLY A 79 3.26 -8.47 4.42
N PRO A 80 2.43 -9.02 3.51
CA PRO A 80 1.05 -8.57 3.34
C PRO A 80 0.15 -8.89 4.53
N GLY A 81 0.50 -9.89 5.34
CA GLY A 81 -0.25 -10.27 6.52
C GLY A 81 -0.14 -9.27 7.68
N CYS A 82 0.74 -8.25 7.56
CA CYS A 82 0.79 -7.15 8.51
C CYS A 82 -0.36 -6.16 8.34
N PHE A 83 -1.04 -6.16 7.20
CA PHE A 83 -2.23 -5.35 6.96
C PHE A 83 -3.48 -5.95 7.57
N THR A 84 -4.36 -5.06 8.06
CA THR A 84 -5.76 -5.33 8.34
C THR A 84 -6.63 -4.34 7.56
N CYS A 85 -7.85 -4.74 7.24
CA CYS A 85 -8.82 -3.88 6.57
C CYS A 85 -10.20 -4.12 7.16
N SER A 86 -10.93 -3.04 7.47
CA SER A 86 -12.24 -3.12 8.13
C SER A 86 -13.41 -3.33 7.16
N THR A 87 -13.18 -3.19 5.85
CA THR A 87 -14.21 -3.37 4.80
C THR A 87 -13.79 -4.50 3.87
N GLY A 88 -14.77 -5.10 3.20
CA GLY A 88 -14.53 -6.19 2.25
C GLY A 88 -13.85 -7.41 2.87
N ASP A 89 -13.18 -8.17 2.03
CA ASP A 89 -12.45 -9.37 2.42
C ASP A 89 -10.96 -9.22 2.07
N TYR A 90 -10.08 -9.36 3.08
CA TYR A 90 -8.65 -9.31 2.88
C TYR A 90 -8.00 -10.64 3.24
N THR A 91 -7.28 -11.22 2.30
CA THR A 91 -6.53 -12.47 2.46
C THR A 91 -5.10 -12.30 1.96
N TYR A 92 -4.20 -13.18 2.39
CA TYR A 92 -2.82 -13.15 1.91
C TYR A 92 -2.25 -14.58 1.81
N SER A 93 -1.28 -14.71 0.92
CA SER A 93 -0.52 -15.96 0.75
C SER A 93 0.85 -15.62 0.15
N GLY A 94 1.93 -16.03 0.84
CA GLY A 94 3.28 -15.67 0.43
C GLY A 94 3.46 -14.15 0.38
N PRO A 95 4.04 -13.59 -0.69
CA PRO A 95 4.24 -12.15 -0.80
C PRO A 95 3.01 -11.38 -1.27
N THR A 96 1.90 -12.07 -1.56
CA THR A 96 0.71 -11.46 -2.18
C THR A 96 -0.42 -11.29 -1.17
N GLY A 97 -0.94 -10.06 -1.06
CA GLY A 97 -2.17 -9.76 -0.34
C GLY A 97 -3.26 -9.35 -1.33
N THR A 98 -4.50 -9.76 -1.05
CA THR A 98 -5.64 -9.50 -1.94
C THR A 98 -6.85 -9.05 -1.15
N TRP A 99 -7.36 -7.86 -1.48
CA TRP A 99 -8.62 -7.35 -0.99
C TRP A 99 -9.67 -7.38 -2.08
N THR A 100 -10.88 -7.79 -1.74
CA THR A 100 -12.05 -7.73 -2.63
C THR A 100 -13.20 -7.04 -1.92
N GLY A 101 -13.98 -6.27 -2.65
CA GLY A 101 -15.12 -5.54 -2.13
C GLY A 101 -15.75 -4.63 -3.18
N ASP A 102 -16.38 -3.56 -2.73
CA ASP A 102 -17.03 -2.58 -3.59
C ASP A 102 -17.14 -1.26 -2.82
N GLU A 103 -16.06 -0.48 -2.84
CA GLU A 103 -15.94 0.73 -2.03
C GLU A 103 -15.26 1.87 -2.81
N ALA A 104 -15.71 3.11 -2.60
CA ALA A 104 -15.02 4.28 -3.14
C ALA A 104 -13.69 4.54 -2.45
N GLU A 105 -13.55 4.13 -1.20
CA GLU A 105 -12.35 4.28 -0.38
C GLU A 105 -12.09 3.00 0.41
N VAL A 106 -10.84 2.54 0.39
CA VAL A 106 -10.38 1.37 1.14
C VAL A 106 -9.18 1.77 1.98
N VAL A 107 -9.21 1.47 3.28
CA VAL A 107 -8.13 1.80 4.22
C VAL A 107 -7.50 0.52 4.75
N PHE A 108 -6.20 0.38 4.53
CA PHE A 108 -5.38 -0.72 5.06
C PHE A 108 -4.52 -0.18 6.19
N THR A 109 -4.51 -0.87 7.32
CA THR A 109 -3.67 -0.50 8.47
C THR A 109 -2.56 -1.51 8.65
N ALA A 110 -1.32 -1.04 8.76
CA ALA A 110 -0.15 -1.88 9.05
C ALA A 110 -0.13 -2.21 10.56
N SER A 111 -1.06 -3.06 10.99
CA SER A 111 -1.39 -3.26 12.42
C SER A 111 -0.32 -3.99 13.20
N SER A 112 0.29 -5.02 12.62
CA SER A 112 1.27 -5.85 13.33
C SER A 112 2.71 -5.43 13.08
N ASN A 113 3.03 -4.90 11.90
CA ASN A 113 4.35 -4.40 11.55
C ASN A 113 4.31 -3.56 10.27
N GLN A 114 5.45 -2.97 9.89
CA GLN A 114 5.62 -2.25 8.63
C GLN A 114 5.34 -3.18 7.45
N VAL A 115 4.65 -2.65 6.43
CA VAL A 115 4.46 -3.31 5.14
C VAL A 115 5.36 -2.63 4.09
N ARG A 116 5.99 -3.43 3.24
CA ARG A 116 6.73 -2.95 2.06
C ARG A 116 6.22 -3.65 0.82
N ALA A 117 5.60 -2.89 -0.07
CA ALA A 117 5.10 -3.39 -1.33
C ALA A 117 5.91 -2.87 -2.50
N SER A 118 6.20 -3.73 -3.46
CA SER A 118 6.83 -3.36 -4.72
C SER A 118 5.80 -2.97 -5.78
N GLN A 119 4.58 -3.48 -5.65
CA GLN A 119 3.51 -3.23 -6.62
C GLN A 119 2.15 -3.26 -5.93
N ILE A 120 1.28 -2.38 -6.38
CA ILE A 120 -0.14 -2.34 -5.98
C ILE A 120 -0.98 -2.32 -7.25
N VAL A 121 -1.88 -3.29 -7.38
CA VAL A 121 -2.82 -3.36 -8.51
C VAL A 121 -4.22 -3.07 -8.00
N VAL A 122 -4.87 -2.08 -8.59
CA VAL A 122 -6.24 -1.68 -8.25
C VAL A 122 -7.14 -1.98 -9.43
N GLU A 123 -8.24 -2.70 -9.18
CA GLU A 123 -9.27 -3.01 -10.18
C GLU A 123 -10.59 -2.35 -9.76
N LEU A 124 -11.22 -1.71 -10.73
CA LEU A 124 -12.50 -0.99 -10.56
C LEU A 124 -13.68 -1.80 -11.08
#